data_a0f81b6838e5de2e995d3359ecb66025
#
_entry.id   a0f81b6838e5de2e995d3359ecb66025
#
_cell.length_a   1.000
_cell.length_b   1.000
_cell.length_c   1.000
_cell.angle_alpha   90.00
_cell.angle_beta   90.00
_cell.angle_gamma   90.00
#
_symmetry.space_group_name_H-M   'P 1'
#
loop_
_entity.id
_entity.type
_entity.pdbx_description
1 polymer ?
#
loop_
_entity_poly.entity_id
_entity_poly.type
_entity_poly.pdbx_seq_one_letter_code
_entity_poly.pdbx_strand_id
1 'polypeptide(L)'
;GDLNIAPLAEDVWSTKQLRNVVSHTDIERENLIAMQERGGWVDAVRDFFGADERLYSWWSYRARDYISSNRGRRLDHVWTSTDLAPQIQKVEIHSNTRGWKQPSDHVPISLQLG
;
A
#
# COMPACT_ATOMS: atom_id res chain seq x y z
N GLY A 1 -4.73 2.50 7.94
CA GLY A 1 -3.58 2.23 8.81
C GLY A 1 -2.70 1.11 8.29
N ASP A 2 -1.70 0.77 9.10
CA ASP A 2 -0.76 -0.30 8.79
C ASP A 2 -1.40 -1.67 9.05
N LEU A 3 -1.60 -2.44 7.99
CA LEU A 3 -2.11 -3.81 8.07
C LEU A 3 -1.02 -4.86 7.81
N ASN A 4 0.18 -4.41 7.43
CA ASN A 4 1.34 -5.25 7.14
C ASN A 4 1.08 -6.34 6.08
N ILE A 5 0.14 -6.12 5.19
CA ILE A 5 -0.19 -7.05 4.09
C ILE A 5 -0.29 -6.26 2.79
N ALA A 6 0.40 -6.73 1.77
CA ALA A 6 0.31 -6.24 0.39
C ALA A 6 -0.56 -7.22 -0.41
N PRO A 7 -1.85 -6.92 -0.67
CA PRO A 7 -2.78 -7.91 -1.19
C PRO A 7 -2.65 -8.19 -2.69
N LEU A 8 -2.17 -7.23 -3.48
CA LEU A 8 -2.16 -7.33 -4.94
C LEU A 8 -0.73 -7.48 -5.48
N ALA A 9 -0.61 -8.01 -6.68
CA ALA A 9 0.70 -8.17 -7.33
C ALA A 9 1.41 -6.83 -7.52
N GLU A 10 0.67 -5.76 -7.83
CA GLU A 10 1.20 -4.42 -8.02
C GLU A 10 1.54 -3.69 -6.71
N ASP A 11 1.24 -4.32 -5.56
CA ASP A 11 1.56 -3.78 -4.25
C ASP A 11 2.96 -4.15 -3.77
N VAL A 12 3.69 -4.92 -4.55
CA VAL A 12 5.07 -5.33 -4.25
C VAL A 12 5.94 -5.24 -5.50
N TRP A 13 7.24 -5.11 -5.28
CA TRP A 13 8.21 -5.01 -6.39
C TRP A 13 8.35 -6.31 -7.20
N SER A 14 8.04 -7.48 -6.62
CA SER A 14 8.03 -8.77 -7.31
C SER A 14 7.16 -9.77 -6.56
N THR A 15 5.96 -10.01 -7.08
CA THR A 15 5.05 -11.01 -6.49
C THR A 15 5.66 -12.42 -6.55
N LYS A 16 6.44 -12.71 -7.61
CA LYS A 16 7.12 -14.00 -7.77
C LYS A 16 8.12 -14.26 -6.64
N GLN A 17 8.95 -13.26 -6.32
CA GLN A 17 9.97 -13.40 -5.29
C GLN A 17 9.41 -13.33 -3.87
N LEU A 18 8.30 -12.61 -3.67
CA LEU A 18 7.72 -12.39 -2.35
C LEU A 18 6.58 -13.35 -2.01
N ARG A 19 6.27 -14.30 -2.89
CA ARG A 19 5.13 -15.21 -2.75
C ARG A 19 5.08 -15.95 -1.41
N ASN A 20 6.23 -16.33 -0.87
CA ASN A 20 6.32 -17.05 0.39
C ASN A 20 6.89 -16.17 1.52
N VAL A 21 6.95 -14.88 1.31
CA VAL A 21 7.48 -13.92 2.29
C VAL A 21 6.32 -13.32 3.08
N VAL A 22 6.49 -13.16 4.38
CA VAL A 22 5.51 -12.52 5.27
C VAL A 22 5.07 -11.17 4.68
N SER A 23 3.82 -10.85 4.80
CA SER A 23 3.11 -9.72 4.20
C SER A 23 2.57 -9.95 2.78
N HIS A 24 3.03 -10.99 2.08
CA HIS A 24 2.56 -11.27 0.71
C HIS A 24 2.28 -12.76 0.46
N THR A 25 2.14 -13.56 1.52
CA THR A 25 1.74 -14.98 1.38
C THR A 25 0.30 -15.08 0.88
N ASP A 26 -0.01 -16.17 0.18
CA ASP A 26 -1.34 -16.38 -0.37
C ASP A 26 -2.44 -16.26 0.70
N ILE A 27 -2.23 -16.85 1.88
CA ILE A 27 -3.23 -16.82 2.94
C ILE A 27 -3.44 -15.42 3.52
N GLU A 28 -2.39 -14.64 3.66
CA GLU A 28 -2.50 -13.26 4.12
C GLU A 28 -3.29 -12.41 3.12
N ARG A 29 -2.94 -12.53 1.86
CA ARG A 29 -3.59 -11.80 0.77
C ARG A 29 -5.07 -12.14 0.65
N GLU A 30 -5.39 -13.43 0.64
CA GLU A 30 -6.77 -13.92 0.54
C GLU A 30 -7.61 -13.47 1.74
N ASN A 31 -7.06 -13.54 2.94
CA ASN A 31 -7.76 -13.12 4.16
C ASN A 31 -8.04 -11.62 4.16
N LEU A 32 -7.09 -10.80 3.72
CA LEU A 32 -7.29 -9.34 3.66
C LEU A 32 -8.36 -8.97 2.63
N ILE A 33 -8.30 -9.58 1.46
CA ILE A 33 -9.29 -9.36 0.39
C ILE A 33 -10.68 -9.80 0.85
N ALA A 34 -10.78 -10.95 1.52
CA ALA A 34 -12.06 -11.43 2.05
C ALA A 34 -12.64 -10.49 3.10
N MET A 35 -11.82 -9.94 3.98
CA MET A 35 -12.23 -8.96 4.99
C MET A 35 -12.74 -7.68 4.33
N GLN A 36 -12.04 -7.19 3.32
CA GLN A 36 -12.43 -6.02 2.56
C GLN A 36 -13.79 -6.22 1.88
N GLU A 37 -13.98 -7.35 1.23
CA GLU A 37 -15.24 -7.69 0.54
C GLU A 37 -16.41 -7.84 1.50
N ARG A 38 -16.20 -8.52 2.63
CA ARG A 38 -17.26 -8.70 3.65
C ARG A 38 -17.72 -7.38 4.25
N GLY A 39 -16.80 -6.44 4.46
CA GLY A 39 -17.12 -5.12 4.99
C GLY A 39 -17.67 -4.15 3.96
N GLY A 40 -17.61 -4.49 2.67
CA GLY A 40 -17.97 -3.56 1.59
C GLY A 40 -17.05 -2.37 1.51
N TRP A 41 -15.77 -2.54 1.92
CA TRP A 41 -14.80 -1.45 1.93
C TRP A 41 -14.19 -1.23 0.56
N VAL A 42 -13.98 0.03 0.21
CA VAL A 42 -13.26 0.45 -1.00
C VAL A 42 -11.82 0.75 -0.62
N ASP A 43 -10.88 0.15 -1.35
CA ASP A 43 -9.44 0.47 -1.25
C ASP A 43 -9.23 1.84 -1.92
N ALA A 44 -9.25 2.90 -1.11
CA ALA A 44 -9.25 4.27 -1.61
C ALA A 44 -8.02 4.62 -2.43
N VAL A 45 -6.86 4.15 -2.03
CA VAL A 45 -5.60 4.44 -2.72
C VAL A 45 -5.56 3.75 -4.08
N ARG A 46 -5.89 2.47 -4.11
CA ARG A 46 -5.90 1.70 -5.36
C ARG A 46 -6.97 2.21 -6.34
N ASP A 47 -8.15 2.54 -5.81
CA ASP A 47 -9.25 3.10 -6.61
C ASP A 47 -8.86 4.42 -7.25
N PHE A 48 -8.15 5.29 -6.54
CA PHE A 48 -7.72 6.59 -7.03
C PHE A 48 -6.63 6.48 -8.11
N PHE A 49 -5.60 5.68 -7.88
CA PHE A 49 -4.46 5.58 -8.80
C PHE A 49 -4.66 4.59 -9.95
N GLY A 50 -5.48 3.56 -9.75
CA GLY A 50 -5.73 2.54 -10.75
C GLY A 50 -5.02 1.21 -10.48
N ALA A 51 -5.47 0.15 -11.19
CA ALA A 51 -5.07 -1.23 -10.92
C ALA A 51 -3.62 -1.54 -11.29
N ASP A 52 -3.06 -0.83 -12.27
CA ASP A 52 -1.75 -1.16 -12.84
C ASP A 52 -0.58 -0.40 -12.20
N GLU A 53 -0.88 0.58 -11.35
CA GLU A 53 0.16 1.39 -10.73
C GLU A 53 0.86 0.65 -9.58
N ARG A 54 2.17 0.74 -9.54
CA ARG A 54 2.95 0.26 -8.40
C ARG A 54 2.96 1.33 -7.32
N LEU A 55 2.34 0.99 -6.18
CA LEU A 55 2.16 1.90 -5.07
C LEU A 55 2.81 1.30 -3.84
N TYR A 56 3.74 2.03 -3.23
CA TYR A 56 4.45 1.52 -2.06
C TYR A 56 4.34 2.51 -0.92
N SER A 57 4.20 1.97 0.30
CA SER A 57 4.19 2.75 1.54
C SER A 57 5.31 2.35 2.50
N TRP A 58 6.11 1.36 2.11
CA TRP A 58 7.15 0.79 2.95
C TRP A 58 8.35 0.38 2.11
N TRP A 59 9.56 0.67 2.62
CA TRP A 59 10.83 0.21 2.07
C TRP A 59 11.73 -0.20 3.21
N SER A 60 12.31 -1.41 3.13
CA SER A 60 13.22 -1.92 4.15
C SER A 60 14.39 -0.96 4.41
N TYR A 61 14.79 -0.84 5.67
CA TYR A 61 16.03 -0.12 6.03
C TYR A 61 17.28 -0.77 5.46
N ARG A 62 17.23 -2.02 5.04
CA ARG A 62 18.35 -2.72 4.39
C ARG A 62 18.63 -2.17 3.01
N ALA A 63 17.69 -1.51 2.39
CA ALA A 63 17.88 -0.83 1.12
C ALA A 63 18.66 0.47 1.35
N ARG A 64 19.92 0.53 0.92
CA ARG A 64 20.75 1.73 1.05
C ARG A 64 20.22 2.89 0.21
N ASP A 65 19.70 2.57 -0.96
CA ASP A 65 19.10 3.53 -1.88
C ASP A 65 17.71 3.02 -2.25
N TYR A 66 16.70 3.46 -1.47
CA TYR A 66 15.33 3.03 -1.68
C TYR A 66 14.74 3.56 -2.99
N ILE A 67 15.26 4.68 -3.49
CA ILE A 67 14.77 5.31 -4.72
C ILE A 67 15.21 4.49 -5.94
N SER A 68 16.48 4.17 -6.07
CA SER A 68 16.97 3.46 -7.25
C SER A 68 16.59 1.98 -7.25
N SER A 69 16.63 1.29 -6.11
CA SER A 69 16.22 -0.10 -6.03
C SER A 69 14.70 -0.26 -6.08
N ASN A 70 13.99 0.67 -5.47
CA ASN A 70 12.52 0.74 -5.39
C ASN A 70 11.84 -0.60 -5.07
N ARG A 71 12.41 -1.35 -4.15
CA ARG A 71 11.89 -2.64 -3.70
C ARG A 71 10.90 -2.44 -2.56
N GLY A 72 9.84 -1.71 -2.85
CA GLY A 72 8.82 -1.35 -1.87
C GLY A 72 7.69 -2.36 -1.76
N ARG A 73 6.83 -2.13 -0.77
CA ARG A 73 5.57 -2.84 -0.56
C ARG A 73 4.50 -1.85 -0.11
N ARG A 74 3.26 -2.09 -0.49
CA ARG A 74 2.13 -1.31 0.01
C ARG A 74 1.53 -2.05 1.21
N LEU A 75 1.89 -1.61 2.41
CA LEU A 75 1.49 -2.23 3.68
C LEU A 75 0.48 -1.39 4.46
N ASP A 76 0.36 -0.13 4.11
CA ASP A 76 -0.52 0.84 4.75
C ASP A 76 -1.70 1.12 3.83
N HIS A 77 -2.91 1.07 4.38
CA HIS A 77 -4.14 1.12 3.60
C HIS A 77 -5.09 2.18 4.13
N VAL A 78 -5.85 2.77 3.22
CA VAL A 78 -6.98 3.63 3.52
C VAL A 78 -8.20 3.04 2.83
N TRP A 79 -9.15 2.58 3.63
CA TRP A 79 -10.40 2.03 3.13
C TRP A 79 -11.54 2.99 3.46
N THR A 80 -12.43 3.18 2.52
CA THR A 80 -13.61 4.02 2.70
C THR A 80 -14.88 3.20 2.47
N SER A 81 -16.00 3.71 2.95
CA SER A 81 -17.30 3.22 2.53
C SER A 81 -17.55 3.55 1.05
N THR A 82 -18.52 2.87 0.44
CA THR A 82 -18.87 3.10 -0.97
C THR A 82 -19.40 4.51 -1.22
N ASP A 83 -20.06 5.12 -0.24
CA ASP A 83 -20.60 6.49 -0.36
C ASP A 83 -19.48 7.56 -0.33
N LEU A 84 -18.39 7.31 0.38
CA LEU A 84 -17.28 8.27 0.47
C LEU A 84 -16.30 8.15 -0.71
N ALA A 85 -16.19 6.97 -1.30
CA ALA A 85 -15.22 6.75 -2.39
C ALA A 85 -15.36 7.76 -3.53
N PRO A 86 -16.56 8.13 -4.02
CA PRO A 86 -16.69 9.15 -5.07
C PRO A 86 -16.29 10.56 -4.63
N GLN A 87 -16.15 10.81 -3.34
CA GLN A 87 -15.78 12.12 -2.79
C GLN A 87 -14.28 12.32 -2.65
N ILE A 88 -13.49 11.32 -2.99
CA ILE A 88 -12.02 11.40 -2.91
C ILE A 88 -11.54 12.34 -4.01
N GLN A 89 -10.90 13.45 -3.61
CA GLN A 89 -10.36 14.43 -4.54
C GLN A 89 -8.88 14.26 -4.78
N LYS A 90 -8.14 13.82 -3.75
CA LYS A 90 -6.70 13.70 -3.83
C LYS A 90 -6.19 12.62 -2.88
N VAL A 91 -5.22 11.84 -3.36
CA VAL A 91 -4.47 10.89 -2.54
C VAL A 91 -2.98 11.13 -2.79
N GLU A 92 -2.20 11.25 -1.73
CA GLU A 92 -0.75 11.33 -1.80
C GLU A 92 -0.09 10.25 -0.95
N ILE A 93 0.89 9.58 -1.53
CA ILE A 93 1.82 8.71 -0.81
C ILE A 93 3.11 9.51 -0.66
N HIS A 94 3.45 9.89 0.57
CA HIS A 94 4.57 10.79 0.86
C HIS A 94 5.89 10.03 0.89
N SER A 95 6.27 9.42 -0.22
CA SER A 95 7.46 8.57 -0.33
C SER A 95 8.77 9.30 0.00
N ASN A 96 8.83 10.61 -0.22
CA ASN A 96 10.01 11.43 0.10
C ASN A 96 10.41 11.39 1.58
N THR A 97 9.45 11.15 2.49
CA THR A 97 9.74 11.09 3.93
C THR A 97 10.64 9.91 4.29
N ARG A 98 10.66 8.87 3.46
CA ARG A 98 11.57 7.72 3.66
C ARG A 98 13.04 8.13 3.60
N GLY A 99 13.38 9.20 2.90
CA GLY A 99 14.72 9.75 2.79
C GLY A 99 15.10 10.77 3.85
N TRP A 100 14.25 11.04 4.83
CA TRP A 100 14.55 11.97 5.92
C TRP A 100 15.66 11.42 6.82
N LYS A 101 16.30 12.29 7.58
CA LYS A 101 17.21 11.88 8.64
C LYS A 101 16.44 11.12 9.72
N GLN A 102 16.85 9.90 10.06
CA GLN A 102 16.14 9.00 10.97
C GLN A 102 14.68 8.74 10.55
N PRO A 103 14.44 8.28 9.32
CA PRO A 103 13.08 8.09 8.83
C PRO A 103 12.41 6.86 9.43
N SER A 104 11.07 6.83 9.38
CA SER A 104 10.32 5.57 9.47
C SER A 104 10.54 4.76 8.19
N ASP A 105 10.44 3.44 8.26
CA ASP A 105 10.40 2.57 7.09
C ASP A 105 9.04 2.61 6.38
N HIS A 106 7.99 3.10 7.06
CA HIS A 106 6.70 3.43 6.47
C HIS A 106 6.64 4.92 6.11
N VAL A 107 5.84 5.26 5.11
CA VAL A 107 5.58 6.65 4.75
C VAL A 107 4.11 7.00 4.97
N PRO A 108 3.80 8.26 5.29
CA PRO A 108 2.41 8.69 5.44
C PRO A 108 1.64 8.65 4.13
N ILE A 109 0.34 8.42 4.24
CA ILE A 109 -0.61 8.55 3.13
C ILE A 109 -1.64 9.58 3.56
N SER A 110 -1.89 10.57 2.72
CA SER A 110 -2.94 11.56 2.95
C SER A 110 -4.03 11.44 1.91
N LEU A 111 -5.25 11.75 2.31
CA LEU A 111 -6.42 11.66 1.47
C LEU A 111 -7.30 12.87 1.73
N GLN A 112 -7.77 13.49 0.65
CA GLN A 112 -8.67 14.64 0.72
C GLN A 112 -10.05 14.25 0.21
N LEU A 113 -11.06 14.49 1.04
CA LEU A 113 -12.47 14.36 0.68
C LEU A 113 -13.07 15.73 0.44
N GLY A 114 -14.03 15.81 -0.44
CA GLY A 114 -14.67 17.08 -0.72
C GLY A 114 -16.14 16.98 -1.07
#